data_8ca1721e3acd0781cef526e6ca644aca
#
_entry.id   8ca1721e3acd0781cef526e6ca644aca
#
_cell.length_a   1.000
_cell.length_b   1.000
_cell.length_c   1.000
_cell.angle_alpha   90.00
_cell.angle_beta   90.00
_cell.angle_gamma   90.00
#
_symmetry.space_group_name_H-M   'P 1'
#
loop_
_entity.id
_entity.type
_entity.pdbx_description
1 polymer ?
#
loop_
_entity_poly.entity_id
_entity_poly.type
_entity_poly.pdbx_seq_one_letter_code
_entity_poly.pdbx_strand_id
1 'polypeptide(L)'
;MSKFQITLLAVFAISIVAGVAAFSLYRGSSSESVAVTVWGDISSQDFNLLLNTPAIGQDRTFIVSYVEKSAEAIEAEFTEALARGMGPDLVILTQDKLWKNKPKLSIIPYTSVSERDFKTTFIEEGELFLDETGIYALPLSVDPLVLYYNRDLLSAAGQARPIVYWDEIYKAATNLSKKDAAGNLVSSVMALGEARNIHNAKDILSLLLLQAGTPITSFIGSELHSQITANFGTPVLPGEAAFDFYTQFSNPTKVYYSWNRSLIDAQTHFTSGSSAYYLGFASELRVLKSKNPTLNLWISFVPQSRISGKAITFGRLRAIAISRGALNPGAALALAAKLVSKEAALSLAEILALPPARRDLLSLKPTNAVSSIFYDAALQSRGWLDPDAVATDAIFRAAIESITSGRARTLETVNKVDREIEALIK
;
A
#
# COMPACT_ATOMS: atom_id res chain seq x y z
N MET A 1 -58.68 30.31 43.59
CA MET A 1 -57.35 30.86 43.25
C MET A 1 -57.41 32.34 43.27
N SER A 2 -56.44 32.99 43.92
CA SER A 2 -56.38 34.45 43.93
C SER A 2 -56.00 35.00 42.52
N LYS A 3 -56.47 36.27 42.23
CA LYS A 3 -56.10 36.89 40.94
C LYS A 3 -54.60 36.89 40.71
N PHE A 4 -53.77 36.94 41.75
CA PHE A 4 -52.31 36.85 41.72
C PHE A 4 -51.82 35.47 41.24
N GLN A 5 -52.41 34.37 41.72
CA GLN A 5 -52.06 33.03 41.32
C GLN A 5 -52.37 32.74 39.84
N ILE A 6 -53.49 33.31 39.34
CA ILE A 6 -53.86 33.20 37.93
C ILE A 6 -52.86 33.97 37.04
N THR A 7 -52.48 35.17 37.44
CA THR A 7 -51.49 35.98 36.70
C THR A 7 -50.11 35.29 36.69
N LEU A 8 -49.65 34.71 37.81
CA LEU A 8 -48.39 34.01 37.94
C LEU A 8 -48.37 32.77 37.01
N LEU A 9 -49.47 32.01 37.03
CA LEU A 9 -49.61 30.84 36.14
C LEU A 9 -49.59 31.23 34.64
N ALA A 10 -50.25 32.33 34.27
CA ALA A 10 -50.23 32.80 32.89
C ALA A 10 -48.85 33.28 32.46
N VAL A 11 -48.09 33.97 33.30
CA VAL A 11 -46.70 34.37 33.01
C VAL A 11 -45.79 33.17 32.88
N PHE A 12 -45.95 32.15 33.74
CA PHE A 12 -45.17 30.89 33.64
C PHE A 12 -45.49 30.12 32.35
N ALA A 13 -46.76 30.02 31.97
CA ALA A 13 -47.17 29.36 30.73
C ALA A 13 -46.62 30.09 29.49
N ILE A 14 -46.65 31.41 29.44
CA ILE A 14 -46.06 32.22 28.38
C ILE A 14 -44.54 32.05 28.31
N SER A 15 -43.85 32.02 29.46
CA SER A 15 -42.41 31.79 29.51
C SER A 15 -42.00 30.39 29.01
N ILE A 16 -42.80 29.37 29.33
CA ILE A 16 -42.57 28.00 28.83
C ILE A 16 -42.76 27.97 27.29
N VAL A 17 -43.83 28.57 26.78
CA VAL A 17 -44.07 28.61 25.32
C VAL A 17 -42.98 29.41 24.61
N ALA A 18 -42.56 30.54 25.15
CA ALA A 18 -41.46 31.34 24.61
C ALA A 18 -40.13 30.59 24.68
N GLY A 19 -39.86 29.86 25.77
CA GLY A 19 -38.67 29.01 25.91
C GLY A 19 -38.64 27.83 24.87
N VAL A 20 -39.76 27.15 24.67
CA VAL A 20 -39.90 26.08 23.67
C VAL A 20 -39.76 26.64 22.26
N ALA A 21 -40.38 27.82 21.99
CA ALA A 21 -40.24 28.47 20.68
C ALA A 21 -38.81 28.92 20.41
N ALA A 22 -38.13 29.54 21.38
CA ALA A 22 -36.71 29.89 21.27
C ALA A 22 -35.81 28.68 21.10
N PHE A 23 -36.07 27.59 21.81
CA PHE A 23 -35.32 26.32 21.66
C PHE A 23 -35.60 25.67 20.32
N SER A 24 -36.83 25.70 19.80
CA SER A 24 -37.21 25.19 18.48
C SER A 24 -36.55 25.99 17.35
N LEU A 25 -36.48 27.34 17.50
CA LEU A 25 -35.78 28.23 16.57
C LEU A 25 -34.24 28.06 16.65
N TYR A 26 -33.70 27.78 17.84
CA TYR A 26 -32.27 27.53 18.02
C TYR A 26 -31.86 26.16 17.48
N ARG A 27 -32.75 25.16 17.47
CA ARG A 27 -32.54 23.88 16.81
C ARG A 27 -32.56 23.94 15.26
N GLY A 28 -32.94 25.08 14.71
CA GLY A 28 -33.01 25.37 13.29
C GLY A 28 -31.77 26.04 12.71
N SER A 29 -30.62 26.13 13.42
CA SER A 29 -29.38 26.48 12.76
C SER A 29 -29.01 25.31 11.88
N SER A 30 -29.24 25.45 10.58
CA SER A 30 -28.58 24.64 9.55
C SER A 30 -27.13 24.45 9.96
N SER A 31 -26.68 23.25 10.27
CA SER A 31 -25.26 22.99 10.50
C SER A 31 -24.57 23.49 9.24
N GLU A 32 -23.81 24.59 9.35
CA GLU A 32 -23.03 25.10 8.24
C GLU A 32 -22.14 23.93 7.80
N SER A 33 -22.30 23.54 6.52
CA SER A 33 -21.48 22.49 5.94
C SER A 33 -20.04 22.97 5.90
N VAL A 34 -19.13 22.17 6.39
CA VAL A 34 -17.70 22.50 6.46
C VAL A 34 -17.02 22.03 5.20
N ALA A 35 -16.31 22.94 4.51
CA ALA A 35 -15.49 22.59 3.37
C ALA A 35 -14.23 21.83 3.84
N VAL A 36 -13.95 20.70 3.21
CA VAL A 36 -12.75 19.87 3.46
C VAL A 36 -12.10 19.51 2.14
N THR A 37 -10.84 19.88 1.98
CA THR A 37 -10.05 19.57 0.77
C THR A 37 -9.23 18.32 1.00
N VAL A 38 -9.34 17.35 0.07
CA VAL A 38 -8.62 16.06 0.10
C VAL A 38 -7.73 15.96 -1.13
N TRP A 39 -6.44 15.67 -0.95
CA TRP A 39 -5.52 15.32 -2.03
C TRP A 39 -5.19 13.83 -2.00
N GLY A 40 -5.05 13.21 -3.16
CA GLY A 40 -4.69 11.79 -3.24
C GLY A 40 -4.38 11.31 -4.66
N ASP A 41 -3.91 10.07 -4.76
CA ASP A 41 -3.55 9.37 -6.00
C ASP A 41 -4.66 8.48 -6.56
N ILE A 42 -5.84 8.49 -5.95
CA ILE A 42 -7.04 7.84 -6.47
C ILE A 42 -7.57 8.69 -7.63
N SER A 43 -8.04 8.07 -8.71
CA SER A 43 -8.61 8.86 -9.81
C SER A 43 -9.78 9.71 -9.32
N SER A 44 -9.91 10.94 -9.86
CA SER A 44 -11.02 11.84 -9.53
C SER A 44 -12.38 11.18 -9.82
N GLN A 45 -12.45 10.33 -10.85
CA GLN A 45 -13.65 9.56 -11.17
C GLN A 45 -14.00 8.59 -10.03
N ASP A 46 -13.04 7.77 -9.58
CA ASP A 46 -13.28 6.76 -8.54
C ASP A 46 -13.57 7.41 -7.19
N PHE A 47 -12.86 8.49 -6.84
CA PHE A 47 -13.11 9.18 -5.58
C PHE A 47 -14.48 9.89 -5.58
N ASN A 48 -14.90 10.47 -6.69
CA ASN A 48 -16.25 11.04 -6.83
C ASN A 48 -17.34 9.95 -6.77
N LEU A 49 -17.10 8.75 -7.30
CA LEU A 49 -18.01 7.64 -7.10
C LEU A 49 -18.16 7.30 -5.61
N LEU A 50 -17.06 7.27 -4.86
CA LEU A 50 -17.09 7.07 -3.40
C LEU A 50 -17.90 8.16 -2.68
N LEU A 51 -17.67 9.43 -3.02
CA LEU A 51 -18.39 10.56 -2.40
C LEU A 51 -19.90 10.50 -2.66
N ASN A 52 -20.33 9.92 -3.78
CA ASN A 52 -21.74 9.78 -4.14
C ASN A 52 -22.39 8.52 -3.53
N THR A 53 -21.65 7.67 -2.83
CA THR A 53 -22.25 6.49 -2.17
C THR A 53 -23.11 6.92 -0.98
N PRO A 54 -24.11 6.10 -0.57
CA PRO A 54 -24.91 6.39 0.62
C PRO A 54 -24.08 6.55 1.89
N ALA A 55 -22.91 5.90 1.94
CA ALA A 55 -21.98 5.97 3.08
C ALA A 55 -21.45 7.40 3.31
N ILE A 56 -21.24 8.17 2.26
CA ILE A 56 -20.67 9.52 2.32
C ILE A 56 -21.69 10.59 1.90
N GLY A 57 -22.35 10.42 0.76
CA GLY A 57 -23.14 11.47 0.10
C GLY A 57 -24.43 11.88 0.81
N GLN A 58 -24.91 11.07 1.76
CA GLN A 58 -26.08 11.46 2.59
C GLN A 58 -25.72 12.42 3.71
N ASP A 59 -24.44 12.58 4.02
CA ASP A 59 -23.96 13.47 5.06
C ASP A 59 -23.72 14.88 4.51
N ARG A 60 -24.59 15.80 4.88
CA ARG A 60 -24.48 17.20 4.46
C ARG A 60 -23.56 18.03 5.37
N THR A 61 -22.91 17.41 6.33
CA THR A 61 -21.98 18.09 7.24
C THR A 61 -20.72 18.55 6.51
N PHE A 62 -20.33 17.85 5.42
CA PHE A 62 -19.12 18.15 4.67
C PHE A 62 -19.41 18.56 3.23
N ILE A 63 -18.68 19.58 2.74
CA ILE A 63 -18.48 19.84 1.32
C ILE A 63 -17.08 19.38 0.98
N VAL A 64 -16.95 18.20 0.37
CA VAL A 64 -15.65 17.61 0.06
C VAL A 64 -15.18 18.04 -1.32
N SER A 65 -13.98 18.63 -1.39
CA SER A 65 -13.27 18.93 -2.63
C SER A 65 -12.09 17.98 -2.78
N TYR A 66 -12.13 17.09 -3.77
CA TYR A 66 -11.04 16.16 -4.06
C TYR A 66 -10.15 16.69 -5.19
N VAL A 67 -8.84 16.65 -4.98
CA VAL A 67 -7.84 17.00 -6.00
C VAL A 67 -6.95 15.79 -6.23
N GLU A 68 -7.06 15.22 -7.41
CA GLU A 68 -6.18 14.13 -7.85
C GLU A 68 -4.75 14.65 -8.06
N LYS A 69 -3.79 13.89 -7.55
CA LYS A 69 -2.35 14.14 -7.68
C LYS A 69 -1.68 12.86 -8.15
N SER A 70 -0.70 12.98 -9.05
CA SER A 70 0.07 11.79 -9.39
C SER A 70 0.89 11.30 -8.19
N ALA A 71 1.08 9.99 -8.12
CA ALA A 71 1.85 9.37 -7.04
C ALA A 71 3.29 9.92 -6.95
N GLU A 72 3.87 10.36 -8.08
CA GLU A 72 5.22 10.92 -8.15
C GLU A 72 5.28 12.38 -7.68
N ALA A 73 4.23 13.18 -7.98
CA ALA A 73 4.23 14.62 -7.72
C ALA A 73 3.68 15.01 -6.35
N ILE A 74 2.83 14.17 -5.75
CA ILE A 74 2.05 14.51 -4.54
C ILE A 74 2.92 15.01 -3.39
N GLU A 75 4.10 14.43 -3.15
CA GLU A 75 4.96 14.83 -2.04
C GLU A 75 5.56 16.24 -2.22
N ALA A 76 6.03 16.54 -3.42
CA ALA A 76 6.60 17.85 -3.76
C ALA A 76 5.52 18.93 -3.71
N GLU A 77 4.38 18.66 -4.37
CA GLU A 77 3.26 19.60 -4.41
C GLU A 77 2.64 19.85 -3.03
N PHE A 78 2.53 18.79 -2.19
CA PHE A 78 2.06 18.90 -0.82
C PHE A 78 2.99 19.78 0.02
N THR A 79 4.30 19.59 -0.11
CA THR A 79 5.29 20.40 0.59
C THR A 79 5.22 21.87 0.18
N GLU A 80 5.11 22.14 -1.13
CA GLU A 80 5.01 23.50 -1.66
C GLU A 80 3.71 24.19 -1.23
N ALA A 81 2.58 23.46 -1.29
CA ALA A 81 1.28 23.98 -0.88
C ALA A 81 1.24 24.35 0.61
N LEU A 82 1.82 23.50 1.47
CA LEU A 82 1.94 23.82 2.91
C LEU A 82 2.80 25.07 3.16
N ALA A 83 3.92 25.21 2.46
CA ALA A 83 4.79 26.40 2.58
C ALA A 83 4.07 27.69 2.17
N ARG A 84 3.09 27.60 1.28
CA ARG A 84 2.25 28.73 0.82
C ARG A 84 1.00 28.94 1.66
N GLY A 85 0.72 28.08 2.66
CA GLY A 85 -0.52 28.11 3.44
C GLY A 85 -1.77 27.70 2.65
N MET A 86 -1.61 26.97 1.55
CA MET A 86 -2.68 26.49 0.66
C MET A 86 -2.75 24.95 0.59
N GLY A 87 -2.24 24.27 1.62
CA GLY A 87 -2.27 22.81 1.70
C GLY A 87 -3.69 22.26 1.84
N PRO A 88 -3.90 20.95 1.53
CA PRO A 88 -5.18 20.29 1.77
C PRO A 88 -5.42 20.08 3.27
N ASP A 89 -6.68 19.79 3.65
CA ASP A 89 -7.00 19.35 5.00
C ASP A 89 -6.63 17.89 5.23
N LEU A 90 -6.83 17.06 4.21
CA LEU A 90 -6.51 15.64 4.20
C LEU A 90 -5.62 15.26 3.01
N VAL A 91 -4.70 14.35 3.23
CA VAL A 91 -3.86 13.79 2.19
C VAL A 91 -3.88 12.26 2.23
N ILE A 92 -4.06 11.62 1.08
CA ILE A 92 -3.95 10.18 0.93
C ILE A 92 -2.52 9.86 0.50
N LEU A 93 -1.82 9.06 1.28
CA LEU A 93 -0.43 8.65 1.06
C LEU A 93 -0.30 7.13 1.22
N THR A 94 0.72 6.56 0.59
CA THR A 94 1.16 5.19 0.84
C THR A 94 2.17 5.14 1.99
N GLN A 95 2.34 3.98 2.63
CA GLN A 95 3.22 3.80 3.79
C GLN A 95 4.69 4.17 3.51
N ASP A 96 5.15 3.97 2.27
CA ASP A 96 6.51 4.31 1.82
C ASP A 96 6.78 5.83 1.76
N LYS A 97 5.73 6.65 1.85
CA LYS A 97 5.81 8.13 1.88
C LYS A 97 5.59 8.70 3.28
N LEU A 98 5.25 7.84 4.26
CA LEU A 98 4.92 8.33 5.59
C LEU A 98 6.11 9.02 6.26
N TRP A 99 7.27 8.38 6.30
CA TRP A 99 8.42 8.88 7.08
C TRP A 99 8.81 10.30 6.68
N LYS A 100 9.00 10.54 5.41
CA LYS A 100 9.37 11.85 4.85
C LYS A 100 8.30 12.93 5.06
N ASN A 101 7.03 12.53 5.17
CA ASN A 101 5.91 13.44 5.36
C ASN A 101 5.46 13.58 6.82
N LYS A 102 5.97 12.77 7.75
CA LYS A 102 5.64 12.80 9.18
C LYS A 102 5.62 14.22 9.77
N PRO A 103 6.62 15.10 9.51
CA PRO A 103 6.63 16.47 10.03
C PRO A 103 5.50 17.37 9.51
N LYS A 104 4.84 17.00 8.43
CA LYS A 104 3.79 17.75 7.73
C LYS A 104 2.38 17.27 8.12
N LEU A 105 2.29 16.20 8.92
CA LEU A 105 1.04 15.57 9.32
C LEU A 105 0.70 15.93 10.78
N SER A 106 -0.59 15.96 11.06
CA SER A 106 -1.12 16.09 12.41
C SER A 106 -1.38 14.70 12.99
N ILE A 107 -0.94 14.47 14.21
CA ILE A 107 -1.17 13.22 14.93
C ILE A 107 -2.61 13.16 15.41
N ILE A 108 -3.28 12.06 15.20
CA ILE A 108 -4.56 11.70 15.80
C ILE A 108 -4.25 11.09 17.17
N PRO A 109 -4.61 11.74 18.28
CA PRO A 109 -4.25 11.25 19.61
C PRO A 109 -5.01 9.97 19.96
N TYR A 110 -4.41 9.12 20.78
CA TYR A 110 -5.04 7.86 21.24
C TYR A 110 -6.30 8.09 22.10
N THR A 111 -6.55 9.31 22.55
CA THR A 111 -7.83 9.70 23.18
C THR A 111 -8.98 9.79 22.18
N SER A 112 -8.71 9.98 20.89
CA SER A 112 -9.73 10.03 19.83
C SER A 112 -9.95 8.66 19.18
N VAL A 113 -8.87 7.92 18.95
CA VAL A 113 -8.87 6.55 18.42
C VAL A 113 -7.84 5.76 19.21
N SER A 114 -8.29 4.77 20.02
CA SER A 114 -7.36 4.01 20.83
C SER A 114 -6.44 3.13 19.98
N GLU A 115 -5.20 2.92 20.41
CA GLU A 115 -4.26 2.00 19.75
C GLU A 115 -4.86 0.60 19.59
N ARG A 116 -5.55 0.11 20.62
CA ARG A 116 -6.24 -1.18 20.60
C ARG A 116 -7.29 -1.24 19.49
N ASP A 117 -8.15 -0.21 19.39
CA ASP A 117 -9.21 -0.18 18.38
C ASP A 117 -8.62 -0.09 16.98
N PHE A 118 -7.54 0.67 16.80
CA PHE A 118 -6.81 0.73 15.54
C PHE A 118 -6.28 -0.66 15.13
N LYS A 119 -5.53 -1.34 16.01
CA LYS A 119 -4.94 -2.68 15.76
C LYS A 119 -5.98 -3.78 15.55
N THR A 120 -7.15 -3.67 16.17
CA THR A 120 -8.25 -4.63 15.96
C THR A 120 -9.01 -4.37 14.67
N THR A 121 -9.07 -3.12 14.24
CA THR A 121 -9.81 -2.71 13.04
C THR A 121 -9.03 -2.94 11.76
N PHE A 122 -7.75 -2.58 11.75
CA PHE A 122 -6.93 -2.57 10.54
C PHE A 122 -5.94 -3.74 10.48
N ILE A 123 -5.44 -4.05 9.28
CA ILE A 123 -4.41 -5.08 9.06
C ILE A 123 -3.11 -4.70 9.79
N GLU A 124 -2.25 -5.70 10.03
CA GLU A 124 -0.99 -5.54 10.76
C GLU A 124 -0.04 -4.52 10.08
N GLU A 125 -0.04 -4.46 8.75
CA GLU A 125 0.74 -3.45 8.01
C GLU A 125 0.35 -2.01 8.39
N GLY A 126 -0.89 -1.77 8.80
CA GLY A 126 -1.36 -0.48 9.29
C GLY A 126 -0.63 0.03 10.53
N GLU A 127 0.01 -0.85 11.29
CA GLU A 127 0.79 -0.47 12.47
C GLU A 127 1.98 0.42 12.13
N LEU A 128 2.42 0.47 10.87
CA LEU A 128 3.40 1.43 10.37
C LEU A 128 2.98 2.90 10.55
N PHE A 129 1.67 3.17 10.67
CA PHE A 129 1.14 4.51 10.90
C PHE A 129 1.03 4.89 12.38
N LEU A 130 1.41 4.01 13.30
CA LEU A 130 1.39 4.26 14.73
C LEU A 130 2.69 4.90 15.20
N ASP A 131 2.58 5.69 16.26
CA ASP A 131 3.68 6.30 16.97
C ASP A 131 3.39 6.20 18.49
N GLU A 132 4.37 6.46 19.34
CA GLU A 132 4.16 6.45 20.79
C GLU A 132 3.06 7.42 21.25
N THR A 133 2.81 8.49 20.51
CA THR A 133 1.90 9.57 20.87
C THR A 133 0.53 9.50 20.17
N GLY A 134 0.38 8.69 19.12
CA GLY A 134 -0.87 8.58 18.38
C GLY A 134 -0.72 7.97 16.98
N ILE A 135 -1.61 8.33 16.10
CA ILE A 135 -1.79 7.76 14.78
C ILE A 135 -1.55 8.84 13.72
N TYR A 136 -0.67 8.60 12.75
CA TYR A 136 -0.41 9.54 11.65
C TYR A 136 -1.42 9.44 10.51
N ALA A 137 -1.96 8.26 10.25
CA ALA A 137 -2.91 8.05 9.16
C ALA A 137 -3.84 6.87 9.44
N LEU A 138 -5.05 6.92 8.87
CA LEU A 138 -6.04 5.86 8.95
C LEU A 138 -6.01 5.05 7.65
N PRO A 139 -5.78 3.72 7.70
CA PRO A 139 -5.70 2.87 6.53
C PRO A 139 -7.00 2.81 5.72
N LEU A 140 -6.91 2.94 4.40
CA LEU A 140 -8.04 2.90 3.45
C LEU A 140 -8.11 1.57 2.70
N SER A 141 -7.08 1.27 1.92
CA SER A 141 -7.00 0.10 1.04
C SER A 141 -5.58 -0.42 0.96
N VAL A 142 -5.44 -1.70 0.67
CA VAL A 142 -4.15 -2.33 0.44
C VAL A 142 -4.09 -2.90 -0.97
N ASP A 143 -2.94 -2.72 -1.62
CA ASP A 143 -2.63 -3.28 -2.93
C ASP A 143 -1.51 -4.32 -2.76
N PRO A 144 -1.87 -5.61 -2.58
CA PRO A 144 -0.88 -6.65 -2.34
C PRO A 144 -0.17 -7.07 -3.62
N LEU A 145 1.13 -7.38 -3.50
CA LEU A 145 1.87 -8.07 -4.54
C LEU A 145 1.39 -9.51 -4.65
N VAL A 146 1.14 -9.98 -5.88
CA VAL A 146 0.63 -11.31 -6.20
C VAL A 146 1.44 -11.94 -7.34
N LEU A 147 1.27 -13.24 -7.55
CA LEU A 147 1.87 -13.97 -8.66
C LEU A 147 0.83 -14.16 -9.77
N TYR A 148 1.01 -13.46 -10.87
CA TYR A 148 0.30 -13.72 -12.11
C TYR A 148 1.00 -14.85 -12.88
N TYR A 149 0.23 -15.72 -13.54
CA TYR A 149 0.82 -16.79 -14.34
C TYR A 149 0.01 -17.09 -15.60
N ASN A 150 0.74 -17.51 -16.64
CA ASN A 150 0.19 -17.95 -17.92
C ASN A 150 -0.06 -19.47 -17.85
N ARG A 151 -1.34 -19.87 -17.81
CA ARG A 151 -1.74 -21.28 -17.71
C ARG A 151 -1.31 -22.10 -18.92
N ASP A 152 -1.27 -21.49 -20.11
CA ASP A 152 -0.91 -22.22 -21.33
C ASP A 152 0.56 -22.62 -21.30
N LEU A 153 1.45 -21.72 -20.85
CA LEU A 153 2.87 -22.03 -20.69
C LEU A 153 3.11 -23.09 -19.62
N LEU A 154 2.40 -23.01 -18.47
CA LEU A 154 2.49 -24.02 -17.43
C LEU A 154 2.04 -25.40 -17.94
N SER A 155 0.88 -25.44 -18.60
CA SER A 155 0.32 -26.68 -19.17
C SER A 155 1.23 -27.28 -20.23
N ALA A 156 1.80 -26.48 -21.12
CA ALA A 156 2.74 -26.92 -22.14
C ALA A 156 4.05 -27.51 -21.55
N ALA A 157 4.43 -27.04 -20.33
CA ALA A 157 5.57 -27.57 -19.58
C ALA A 157 5.21 -28.75 -18.65
N GLY A 158 3.95 -29.23 -18.67
CA GLY A 158 3.48 -30.30 -17.79
C GLY A 158 3.37 -29.88 -16.30
N GLN A 159 3.31 -28.56 -16.03
CA GLN A 159 3.22 -28.05 -14.67
C GLN A 159 1.74 -27.83 -14.29
N ALA A 160 1.22 -28.68 -13.41
CA ALA A 160 -0.21 -28.67 -13.05
C ALA A 160 -0.63 -27.49 -12.16
N ARG A 161 0.31 -26.85 -11.42
CA ARG A 161 0.06 -25.74 -10.53
C ARG A 161 1.18 -24.71 -10.60
N PRO A 162 0.92 -23.43 -10.22
CA PRO A 162 1.98 -22.45 -10.08
C PRO A 162 2.96 -22.85 -8.95
N ILE A 163 4.14 -22.23 -8.95
CA ILE A 163 5.11 -22.39 -7.87
C ILE A 163 4.52 -21.81 -6.56
N VAL A 164 4.74 -22.50 -5.45
CA VAL A 164 4.30 -22.10 -4.10
C VAL A 164 5.48 -21.68 -3.25
N TYR A 165 6.66 -22.21 -3.51
CA TYR A 165 7.89 -21.90 -2.82
C TYR A 165 8.96 -21.43 -3.79
N TRP A 166 9.84 -20.53 -3.32
CA TRP A 166 10.89 -19.96 -4.15
C TRP A 166 11.87 -20.98 -4.71
N ASP A 167 12.15 -22.06 -3.99
CA ASP A 167 13.05 -23.12 -4.45
C ASP A 167 12.50 -23.90 -5.69
N GLU A 168 11.18 -23.87 -5.89
CA GLU A 168 10.55 -24.50 -7.06
C GLU A 168 10.89 -23.76 -8.37
N ILE A 169 11.30 -22.46 -8.27
CA ILE A 169 11.60 -21.65 -9.47
C ILE A 169 12.80 -22.18 -10.25
N TYR A 170 13.78 -22.82 -9.61
CA TYR A 170 14.95 -23.37 -10.29
C TYR A 170 14.56 -24.45 -11.30
N LYS A 171 13.69 -25.38 -10.88
CA LYS A 171 13.14 -26.40 -11.77
C LYS A 171 12.22 -25.79 -12.83
N ALA A 172 11.38 -24.84 -12.43
CA ALA A 172 10.49 -24.15 -13.36
C ALA A 172 11.29 -23.39 -14.42
N ALA A 173 12.38 -22.71 -14.05
CA ALA A 173 13.24 -21.99 -14.99
C ALA A 173 13.86 -22.92 -16.06
N THR A 174 14.32 -24.10 -15.67
CA THR A 174 14.89 -25.09 -16.62
C THR A 174 13.84 -25.53 -17.65
N ASN A 175 12.58 -25.64 -17.28
CA ASN A 175 11.52 -26.14 -18.15
C ASN A 175 10.83 -25.04 -18.99
N LEU A 176 10.73 -23.81 -18.43
CA LEU A 176 9.93 -22.73 -18.99
C LEU A 176 10.75 -21.63 -19.69
N SER A 177 12.04 -21.47 -19.31
CA SER A 177 12.91 -20.53 -20.02
C SER A 177 13.48 -21.21 -21.28
N LYS A 178 13.33 -20.54 -22.42
CA LYS A 178 13.82 -21.02 -23.73
C LYS A 178 14.78 -20.02 -24.33
N LYS A 179 15.80 -20.50 -24.99
CA LYS A 179 16.78 -19.69 -25.73
C LYS A 179 16.70 -20.03 -27.23
N ASP A 180 17.01 -19.04 -28.06
CA ASP A 180 17.21 -19.24 -29.48
C ASP A 180 18.59 -19.90 -29.79
N ALA A 181 18.89 -20.14 -31.07
CA ALA A 181 20.16 -20.69 -31.50
C ALA A 181 21.38 -19.80 -31.19
N ALA A 182 21.16 -18.49 -30.96
CA ALA A 182 22.18 -17.52 -30.59
C ALA A 182 22.35 -17.40 -29.05
N GLY A 183 21.53 -18.12 -28.28
CA GLY A 183 21.56 -18.11 -26.81
C GLY A 183 20.73 -17.00 -26.17
N ASN A 184 19.97 -16.22 -26.94
CA ASN A 184 19.09 -15.19 -26.40
C ASN A 184 17.82 -15.79 -25.81
N LEU A 185 17.32 -15.22 -24.71
CA LEU A 185 16.06 -15.62 -24.10
C LEU A 185 14.88 -15.25 -25.01
N VAL A 186 14.10 -16.27 -25.41
CA VAL A 186 12.86 -16.13 -26.18
C VAL A 186 11.65 -16.20 -25.25
N SER A 187 11.70 -17.06 -24.25
CA SER A 187 10.73 -17.09 -23.16
C SER A 187 11.44 -17.21 -21.83
N SER A 188 10.79 -16.73 -20.77
CA SER A 188 11.36 -16.74 -19.43
C SER A 188 10.38 -17.33 -18.41
N VAL A 189 10.92 -17.89 -17.32
CA VAL A 189 10.09 -18.32 -16.21
C VAL A 189 9.50 -17.09 -15.51
N MET A 190 10.33 -16.09 -15.20
CA MET A 190 9.95 -14.89 -14.44
C MET A 190 11.02 -13.80 -14.62
N ALA A 191 10.60 -12.56 -14.61
CA ALA A 191 11.49 -11.42 -14.60
C ALA A 191 12.08 -11.22 -13.19
N LEU A 192 13.33 -11.60 -12.99
CA LEU A 192 14.13 -11.40 -11.77
C LEU A 192 15.59 -11.10 -12.11
N GLY A 193 16.26 -10.37 -11.24
CA GLY A 193 17.69 -10.13 -11.31
C GLY A 193 18.13 -8.85 -11.99
N GLU A 194 17.22 -8.07 -12.55
CA GLU A 194 17.49 -6.74 -13.12
C GLU A 194 16.58 -5.70 -12.50
N ALA A 195 16.95 -4.42 -12.59
CA ALA A 195 16.12 -3.32 -12.11
C ALA A 195 15.64 -2.41 -13.23
N ARG A 196 16.34 -2.39 -14.36
CA ARG A 196 16.08 -1.43 -15.43
C ARG A 196 14.74 -1.65 -16.14
N ASN A 197 14.39 -2.92 -16.38
CA ASN A 197 13.20 -3.35 -17.11
C ASN A 197 12.25 -4.21 -16.27
N ILE A 198 12.38 -4.12 -14.94
CA ILE A 198 11.45 -4.71 -13.97
C ILE A 198 10.92 -3.57 -13.11
N HIS A 199 9.70 -3.13 -13.41
CA HIS A 199 9.10 -1.97 -12.76
C HIS A 199 9.00 -2.13 -11.23
N ASN A 200 8.59 -3.32 -10.77
CA ASN A 200 8.40 -3.63 -9.35
C ASN A 200 9.68 -4.21 -8.70
N ALA A 201 10.89 -3.93 -9.22
CA ALA A 201 12.13 -4.53 -8.72
C ALA A 201 12.37 -4.25 -7.22
N LYS A 202 12.15 -3.01 -6.77
CA LYS A 202 12.25 -2.63 -5.36
C LYS A 202 11.26 -3.38 -4.49
N ASP A 203 10.00 -3.47 -4.91
CA ASP A 203 8.93 -4.12 -4.14
C ASP A 203 9.16 -5.64 -4.06
N ILE A 204 9.63 -6.26 -5.13
CA ILE A 204 9.99 -7.69 -5.16
C ILE A 204 11.19 -7.96 -4.23
N LEU A 205 12.20 -7.10 -4.25
CA LEU A 205 13.34 -7.23 -3.36
C LEU A 205 12.94 -6.98 -1.90
N SER A 206 12.06 -6.01 -1.64
CA SER A 206 11.47 -5.79 -0.31
C SER A 206 10.68 -7.01 0.18
N LEU A 207 9.91 -7.66 -0.69
CA LEU A 207 9.24 -8.93 -0.38
C LEU A 207 10.26 -10.00 0.06
N LEU A 208 11.34 -10.17 -0.71
CA LEU A 208 12.37 -11.19 -0.41
C LEU A 208 13.10 -10.89 0.90
N LEU A 209 13.41 -9.62 1.19
CA LEU A 209 13.99 -9.18 2.45
C LEU A 209 13.08 -9.50 3.64
N LEU A 210 11.79 -9.15 3.54
CA LEU A 210 10.81 -9.42 4.59
C LEU A 210 10.60 -10.93 4.80
N GLN A 211 10.55 -11.72 3.73
CA GLN A 211 10.45 -13.19 3.82
C GLN A 211 11.72 -13.85 4.35
N ALA A 212 12.90 -13.23 4.16
CA ALA A 212 14.15 -13.67 4.76
C ALA A 212 14.24 -13.32 6.27
N GLY A 213 13.32 -12.51 6.78
CA GLY A 213 13.26 -12.11 8.19
C GLY A 213 13.87 -10.74 8.49
N THR A 214 14.25 -9.97 7.47
CA THR A 214 14.77 -8.61 7.64
C THR A 214 13.62 -7.60 7.58
N PRO A 215 13.37 -6.79 8.62
CA PRO A 215 12.32 -5.76 8.59
C PRO A 215 12.67 -4.56 7.70
N ILE A 216 13.85 -4.52 7.08
CA ILE A 216 14.43 -3.45 6.25
C ILE A 216 14.77 -2.21 7.08
N THR A 217 13.78 -1.64 7.76
CA THR A 217 13.95 -0.61 8.78
C THR A 217 13.16 -0.98 10.03
N SER A 218 13.66 -0.63 11.21
CA SER A 218 12.91 -0.78 12.46
C SER A 218 13.34 0.25 13.50
N PHE A 219 12.50 0.49 14.49
CA PHE A 219 12.85 1.32 15.62
C PHE A 219 13.78 0.58 16.58
N ILE A 220 14.83 1.26 17.02
CA ILE A 220 15.68 0.90 18.16
C ILE A 220 15.55 2.04 19.19
N GLY A 221 14.80 1.80 20.26
CA GLY A 221 14.31 2.88 21.10
C GLY A 221 13.33 3.75 20.32
N SER A 222 13.53 5.07 20.28
CA SER A 222 12.72 6.04 19.55
C SER A 222 13.25 6.38 18.14
N GLU A 223 14.39 5.84 17.74
CA GLU A 223 15.05 6.16 16.47
C GLU A 223 14.85 5.04 15.45
N LEU A 224 14.52 5.42 14.21
CA LEU A 224 14.45 4.49 13.09
C LEU A 224 15.86 4.16 12.61
N HIS A 225 16.12 2.90 12.29
CA HIS A 225 17.42 2.41 11.80
C HIS A 225 17.23 1.44 10.63
N SER A 226 18.22 1.39 9.74
CA SER A 226 18.34 0.33 8.76
C SER A 226 18.64 -1.01 9.42
N GLN A 227 18.04 -2.08 8.92
CA GLN A 227 18.21 -3.45 9.44
C GLN A 227 18.69 -4.43 8.35
N ILE A 228 19.10 -3.92 7.19
CA ILE A 228 19.46 -4.76 6.03
C ILE A 228 20.66 -5.67 6.35
N THR A 229 21.60 -5.20 7.16
CA THR A 229 22.77 -5.98 7.59
C THR A 229 22.60 -6.62 8.97
N ALA A 230 21.44 -6.50 9.60
CA ALA A 230 21.19 -7.09 10.91
C ALA A 230 21.24 -8.62 10.83
N ASN A 231 21.92 -9.22 11.82
CA ASN A 231 22.01 -10.67 11.96
C ASN A 231 21.03 -11.15 13.03
N PHE A 232 20.04 -11.91 12.60
CA PHE A 232 19.01 -12.50 13.48
C PHE A 232 19.34 -13.94 13.91
N GLY A 233 20.63 -14.28 14.02
CA GLY A 233 21.09 -15.61 14.41
C GLY A 233 21.10 -16.64 13.28
N THR A 234 21.02 -16.20 12.05
CA THR A 234 21.10 -17.03 10.85
C THR A 234 22.55 -17.20 10.37
N PRO A 235 22.91 -18.34 9.73
CA PRO A 235 24.27 -18.57 9.20
C PRO A 235 24.67 -17.59 8.08
N VAL A 236 23.69 -17.07 7.33
CA VAL A 236 23.87 -16.06 6.28
C VAL A 236 23.02 -14.86 6.65
N LEU A 237 23.51 -13.66 6.39
CA LEU A 237 22.73 -12.42 6.60
C LEU A 237 21.47 -12.46 5.73
N PRO A 238 20.27 -12.27 6.29
CA PRO A 238 19.03 -12.31 5.53
C PRO A 238 19.02 -11.35 4.34
N GLY A 239 19.58 -10.14 4.52
CA GLY A 239 19.72 -9.16 3.46
C GLY A 239 20.59 -9.66 2.31
N GLU A 240 21.76 -10.25 2.61
CA GLU A 240 22.63 -10.83 1.58
C GLU A 240 21.93 -11.96 0.83
N ALA A 241 21.25 -12.86 1.54
CA ALA A 241 20.53 -13.96 0.94
C ALA A 241 19.41 -13.48 -0.03
N ALA A 242 18.70 -12.40 0.31
CA ALA A 242 17.65 -11.83 -0.54
C ALA A 242 18.23 -11.21 -1.82
N PHE A 243 19.32 -10.44 -1.72
CA PHE A 243 19.98 -9.87 -2.89
C PHE A 243 20.60 -10.94 -3.79
N ASP A 244 21.26 -11.94 -3.22
CA ASP A 244 21.82 -13.07 -3.98
C ASP A 244 20.73 -13.83 -4.69
N PHE A 245 19.63 -14.15 -4.00
CA PHE A 245 18.50 -14.83 -4.61
C PHE A 245 17.91 -14.01 -5.76
N TYR A 246 17.70 -12.71 -5.59
CA TYR A 246 17.14 -11.85 -6.63
C TYR A 246 18.04 -11.78 -7.87
N THR A 247 19.34 -11.52 -7.67
CA THR A 247 20.26 -11.18 -8.77
C THR A 247 20.78 -12.38 -9.57
N GLN A 248 20.74 -13.59 -9.01
CA GLN A 248 21.28 -14.79 -9.67
C GLN A 248 20.57 -15.16 -10.99
N PHE A 249 19.32 -14.74 -11.17
CA PHE A 249 18.52 -15.07 -12.37
C PHE A 249 18.93 -14.27 -13.62
N SER A 250 19.73 -13.22 -13.48
CA SER A 250 20.34 -12.48 -14.59
C SER A 250 21.72 -13.01 -15.00
N ASN A 251 22.25 -14.03 -14.31
CA ASN A 251 23.55 -14.60 -14.61
C ASN A 251 23.45 -15.64 -15.75
N PRO A 252 23.99 -15.35 -16.97
CA PRO A 252 23.83 -16.22 -18.14
C PRO A 252 24.53 -17.57 -18.02
N THR A 253 25.46 -17.75 -17.03
CA THR A 253 26.16 -19.03 -16.80
C THR A 253 25.32 -20.04 -16.01
N LYS A 254 24.22 -19.57 -15.40
CA LYS A 254 23.33 -20.42 -14.60
C LYS A 254 22.28 -21.11 -15.47
N VAL A 255 21.94 -22.33 -15.13
CA VAL A 255 20.92 -23.13 -15.85
C VAL A 255 19.51 -22.53 -15.67
N TYR A 256 19.28 -21.77 -14.61
CA TYR A 256 18.05 -21.07 -14.31
C TYR A 256 18.07 -19.59 -14.73
N TYR A 257 19.05 -19.17 -15.56
CA TYR A 257 19.06 -17.83 -16.16
C TYR A 257 17.74 -17.56 -16.91
N SER A 258 17.07 -16.50 -16.54
CA SER A 258 15.71 -16.20 -17.02
C SER A 258 15.47 -14.75 -17.41
N TRP A 259 16.39 -13.82 -17.09
CA TRP A 259 16.16 -12.41 -17.38
C TRP A 259 17.45 -11.64 -17.65
N ASN A 260 17.35 -10.57 -18.44
CA ASN A 260 18.44 -9.61 -18.65
C ASN A 260 17.88 -8.24 -19.08
N ARG A 261 18.75 -7.24 -19.06
CA ARG A 261 18.41 -5.85 -19.39
C ARG A 261 18.12 -5.55 -20.85
N SER A 262 18.36 -6.48 -21.77
CA SER A 262 18.05 -6.32 -23.20
C SER A 262 16.64 -6.76 -23.55
N LEU A 263 15.97 -7.47 -22.65
CA LEU A 263 14.56 -7.80 -22.82
C LEU A 263 13.69 -6.55 -22.67
N ILE A 264 12.51 -6.59 -23.28
CA ILE A 264 11.50 -5.56 -23.10
C ILE A 264 11.01 -5.53 -21.64
N ASP A 265 10.27 -4.50 -21.26
CA ASP A 265 9.67 -4.39 -19.93
C ASP A 265 8.94 -5.66 -19.48
N ALA A 266 9.11 -6.04 -18.21
CA ALA A 266 8.63 -7.29 -17.65
C ALA A 266 7.11 -7.50 -17.79
N GLN A 267 6.30 -6.43 -17.58
CA GLN A 267 4.85 -6.49 -17.74
C GLN A 267 4.48 -6.73 -19.21
N THR A 268 5.17 -6.04 -20.13
CA THR A 268 4.97 -6.19 -21.58
C THR A 268 5.40 -7.59 -22.06
N HIS A 269 6.52 -8.11 -21.56
CA HIS A 269 7.00 -9.45 -21.86
C HIS A 269 6.03 -10.53 -21.35
N PHE A 270 5.42 -10.33 -20.18
CA PHE A 270 4.40 -11.23 -19.66
C PHE A 270 3.11 -11.17 -20.49
N THR A 271 2.62 -9.97 -20.81
CA THR A 271 1.39 -9.80 -21.59
C THR A 271 1.54 -10.25 -23.05
N SER A 272 2.76 -10.28 -23.61
CA SER A 272 3.02 -10.90 -24.92
C SER A 272 2.96 -12.43 -24.90
N GLY A 273 2.83 -13.06 -23.72
CA GLY A 273 2.83 -14.51 -23.57
C GLY A 273 4.24 -15.13 -23.51
N SER A 274 5.29 -14.31 -23.35
CA SER A 274 6.68 -14.74 -23.35
C SER A 274 7.24 -15.03 -21.96
N SER A 275 6.51 -14.74 -20.86
CA SER A 275 6.85 -15.13 -19.49
C SER A 275 5.79 -16.05 -18.89
N ALA A 276 6.25 -17.05 -18.12
CA ALA A 276 5.34 -17.95 -17.41
C ALA A 276 4.73 -17.29 -16.16
N TYR A 277 5.52 -16.50 -15.44
CA TYR A 277 5.13 -15.81 -14.24
C TYR A 277 5.46 -14.31 -14.31
N TYR A 278 4.66 -13.53 -13.59
CA TYR A 278 4.86 -12.10 -13.38
C TYR A 278 4.50 -11.73 -11.94
N LEU A 279 5.40 -11.06 -11.23
CA LEU A 279 5.13 -10.48 -9.93
C LEU A 279 4.63 -9.05 -10.12
N GLY A 280 3.38 -8.83 -9.80
CA GLY A 280 2.72 -7.53 -9.93
C GLY A 280 1.70 -7.29 -8.83
N PHE A 281 1.29 -6.04 -8.68
CA PHE A 281 0.27 -5.67 -7.71
C PHE A 281 -1.14 -6.08 -8.15
N ALA A 282 -2.06 -6.24 -7.20
CA ALA A 282 -3.45 -6.57 -7.50
C ALA A 282 -4.10 -5.53 -8.44
N SER A 283 -3.75 -4.25 -8.30
CA SER A 283 -4.20 -3.15 -9.16
C SER A 283 -3.82 -3.32 -10.64
N GLU A 284 -2.74 -4.03 -10.93
CA GLU A 284 -2.26 -4.22 -12.30
C GLU A 284 -3.15 -5.17 -13.13
N LEU A 285 -4.02 -5.96 -12.49
CA LEU A 285 -4.87 -6.93 -13.19
C LEU A 285 -5.68 -6.31 -14.34
N ARG A 286 -6.24 -5.12 -14.12
CA ARG A 286 -7.05 -4.41 -15.14
C ARG A 286 -6.18 -4.06 -16.35
N VAL A 287 -4.96 -3.58 -16.11
CA VAL A 287 -3.99 -3.22 -17.16
C VAL A 287 -3.52 -4.47 -17.91
N LEU A 288 -3.17 -5.54 -17.21
CA LEU A 288 -2.74 -6.81 -17.82
C LEU A 288 -3.81 -7.38 -18.76
N LYS A 289 -5.06 -7.42 -18.29
CA LYS A 289 -6.20 -7.86 -19.12
C LYS A 289 -6.49 -6.93 -20.30
N SER A 290 -6.31 -5.64 -20.14
CA SER A 290 -6.48 -4.66 -21.21
C SER A 290 -5.41 -4.82 -22.31
N LYS A 291 -4.14 -5.05 -21.91
CA LYS A 291 -3.02 -5.26 -22.86
C LYS A 291 -3.16 -6.54 -23.66
N ASN A 292 -3.63 -7.63 -23.06
CA ASN A 292 -3.92 -8.89 -23.75
C ASN A 292 -5.15 -9.60 -23.19
N PRO A 293 -6.33 -9.34 -23.73
CA PRO A 293 -7.59 -9.96 -23.28
C PRO A 293 -7.64 -11.49 -23.49
N THR A 294 -6.83 -12.02 -24.42
CA THR A 294 -6.80 -13.45 -24.77
C THR A 294 -5.78 -14.26 -23.99
N LEU A 295 -4.92 -13.59 -23.19
CA LEU A 295 -3.95 -14.28 -22.37
C LEU A 295 -4.67 -15.13 -21.30
N ASN A 296 -4.38 -16.44 -21.27
CA ASN A 296 -4.93 -17.33 -20.24
C ASN A 296 -4.25 -17.08 -18.89
N LEU A 297 -4.49 -15.86 -18.39
CA LEU A 297 -3.92 -15.30 -17.18
C LEU A 297 -4.69 -15.76 -15.95
N TRP A 298 -3.98 -16.21 -14.94
CA TRP A 298 -4.50 -16.55 -13.63
C TRP A 298 -3.62 -15.98 -12.52
N ILE A 299 -4.08 -16.08 -11.27
CA ILE A 299 -3.44 -15.44 -10.11
C ILE A 299 -3.22 -16.47 -9.01
N SER A 300 -2.13 -16.31 -8.29
CA SER A 300 -1.78 -17.08 -7.10
C SER A 300 -1.12 -16.16 -6.07
N PHE A 301 -0.92 -16.66 -4.85
CA PHE A 301 -0.03 -16.03 -3.89
C PHE A 301 1.39 -15.96 -4.43
N VAL A 302 2.15 -14.97 -3.98
CA VAL A 302 3.60 -14.94 -4.22
C VAL A 302 4.26 -16.17 -3.61
N PRO A 303 5.33 -16.70 -4.22
CA PRO A 303 6.05 -17.84 -3.64
C PRO A 303 6.57 -17.49 -2.25
N GLN A 304 6.58 -18.47 -1.36
CA GLN A 304 7.02 -18.32 0.02
C GLN A 304 8.39 -18.94 0.26
N SER A 305 9.09 -18.46 1.28
CA SER A 305 10.25 -19.15 1.83
C SER A 305 9.79 -20.34 2.66
N ARG A 306 10.45 -21.51 2.51
CA ARG A 306 10.16 -22.68 3.37
C ARG A 306 10.60 -22.48 4.82
N ILE A 307 11.48 -21.53 5.06
CA ILE A 307 12.04 -21.24 6.39
C ILE A 307 11.14 -20.26 7.15
N SER A 308 10.38 -19.42 6.44
CA SER A 308 9.45 -18.48 7.06
C SER A 308 8.28 -19.22 7.69
N GLY A 309 8.07 -19.05 8.99
CA GLY A 309 6.94 -19.64 9.73
C GLY A 309 5.58 -19.00 9.42
N LYS A 310 5.57 -17.85 8.73
CA LYS A 310 4.36 -17.11 8.33
C LYS A 310 4.43 -16.80 6.83
N ALA A 311 3.26 -16.88 6.18
CA ALA A 311 3.16 -16.42 4.81
C ALA A 311 3.16 -14.87 4.78
N ILE A 312 4.00 -14.30 3.90
CA ILE A 312 4.18 -12.85 3.75
C ILE A 312 4.10 -12.49 2.27
N THR A 313 3.35 -11.42 1.96
CA THR A 313 3.50 -10.68 0.71
C THR A 313 3.86 -9.23 1.00
N PHE A 314 4.39 -8.51 0.00
CA PHE A 314 4.57 -7.07 0.09
C PHE A 314 3.26 -6.36 -0.29
N GLY A 315 2.91 -5.27 0.42
CA GLY A 315 1.74 -4.46 0.12
C GLY A 315 2.06 -2.99 -0.06
N ARG A 316 1.23 -2.31 -0.83
CA ARG A 316 1.15 -0.86 -0.85
C ARG A 316 -0.11 -0.45 -0.11
N LEU A 317 0.05 0.05 1.10
CA LEU A 317 -1.04 0.44 1.99
C LEU A 317 -1.34 1.93 1.84
N ARG A 318 -2.48 2.26 1.22
CA ARG A 318 -2.99 3.64 1.20
C ARG A 318 -3.64 3.98 2.51
N ALA A 319 -3.34 5.17 3.02
CA ALA A 319 -3.94 5.71 4.22
C ALA A 319 -4.25 7.19 4.07
N ILE A 320 -5.24 7.68 4.81
CA ILE A 320 -5.62 9.09 4.84
C ILE A 320 -5.08 9.74 6.10
N ALA A 321 -4.36 10.82 5.94
CA ALA A 321 -3.69 11.58 7.00
C ALA A 321 -4.24 13.00 7.08
N ILE A 322 -4.26 13.56 8.29
CA ILE A 322 -4.61 14.97 8.52
C ILE A 322 -3.38 15.83 8.25
N SER A 323 -3.52 16.80 7.38
CA SER A 323 -2.48 17.78 7.12
C SER A 323 -2.27 18.69 8.33
N ARG A 324 -1.02 19.06 8.62
CA ARG A 324 -0.72 20.07 9.65
C ARG A 324 -1.25 21.46 9.27
N GLY A 325 -1.49 21.70 7.97
CA GLY A 325 -2.10 22.90 7.43
C GLY A 325 -3.63 22.88 7.35
N ALA A 326 -4.29 21.87 7.90
CA ALA A 326 -5.75 21.76 7.88
C ALA A 326 -6.42 22.97 8.55
N LEU A 327 -7.34 23.60 7.84
CA LEU A 327 -8.09 24.76 8.37
C LEU A 327 -9.05 24.36 9.48
N ASN A 328 -9.63 23.15 9.38
CA ASN A 328 -10.49 22.60 10.42
C ASN A 328 -10.09 21.14 10.73
N PRO A 329 -9.10 20.91 11.62
CA PRO A 329 -8.62 19.57 11.95
C PRO A 329 -9.71 18.64 12.51
N GLY A 330 -10.70 19.18 13.22
CA GLY A 330 -11.84 18.41 13.75
C GLY A 330 -12.74 17.86 12.64
N ALA A 331 -13.06 18.69 11.64
CA ALA A 331 -13.83 18.26 10.48
C ALA A 331 -13.02 17.29 9.60
N ALA A 332 -11.72 17.54 9.43
CA ALA A 332 -10.81 16.63 8.72
C ALA A 332 -10.78 15.25 9.40
N LEU A 333 -10.63 15.17 10.71
CA LEU A 333 -10.68 13.91 11.46
C LEU A 333 -12.03 13.20 11.30
N ALA A 334 -13.14 13.93 11.42
CA ALA A 334 -14.47 13.35 11.28
C ALA A 334 -14.71 12.79 9.87
N LEU A 335 -14.27 13.50 8.82
CA LEU A 335 -14.35 13.00 7.44
C LEU A 335 -13.42 11.81 7.25
N ALA A 336 -12.18 11.86 7.75
CA ALA A 336 -11.24 10.73 7.65
C ALA A 336 -11.81 9.47 8.33
N ALA A 337 -12.37 9.60 9.54
CA ALA A 337 -13.03 8.50 10.24
C ALA A 337 -14.22 7.93 9.45
N LYS A 338 -14.96 8.78 8.77
CA LYS A 338 -16.08 8.38 7.91
C LYS A 338 -15.60 7.62 6.67
N LEU A 339 -14.53 8.09 6.02
CA LEU A 339 -13.94 7.43 4.84
C LEU A 339 -13.39 6.03 5.16
N VAL A 340 -12.95 5.77 6.39
CA VAL A 340 -12.51 4.45 6.85
C VAL A 340 -13.62 3.66 7.57
N SER A 341 -14.87 4.15 7.59
CA SER A 341 -16.01 3.38 8.12
C SER A 341 -16.19 2.08 7.35
N LYS A 342 -16.91 1.12 7.93
CA LYS A 342 -17.14 -0.18 7.29
C LYS A 342 -17.82 -0.03 5.94
N GLU A 343 -18.83 0.80 5.86
CA GLU A 343 -19.63 1.04 4.67
C GLU A 343 -18.82 1.76 3.57
N ALA A 344 -18.07 2.80 3.93
CA ALA A 344 -17.22 3.52 2.98
C ALA A 344 -16.06 2.67 2.49
N ALA A 345 -15.42 1.91 3.38
CA ALA A 345 -14.32 1.01 3.02
C ALA A 345 -14.78 -0.11 2.09
N LEU A 346 -16.00 -0.66 2.29
CA LEU A 346 -16.57 -1.65 1.37
C LEU A 346 -16.84 -1.02 -0.01
N SER A 347 -17.46 0.16 -0.05
CA SER A 347 -17.71 0.87 -1.31
C SER A 347 -16.40 1.18 -2.05
N LEU A 348 -15.37 1.65 -1.33
CA LEU A 348 -14.05 1.93 -1.92
C LEU A 348 -13.40 0.66 -2.48
N ALA A 349 -13.49 -0.46 -1.76
CA ALA A 349 -12.96 -1.74 -2.22
C ALA A 349 -13.61 -2.22 -3.53
N GLU A 350 -14.92 -2.05 -3.66
CA GLU A 350 -15.66 -2.38 -4.89
C GLU A 350 -15.26 -1.45 -6.05
N ILE A 351 -15.17 -0.14 -5.81
CA ILE A 351 -14.81 0.86 -6.82
C ILE A 351 -13.38 0.61 -7.35
N LEU A 352 -12.43 0.43 -6.45
CA LEU A 352 -11.03 0.22 -6.80
C LEU A 352 -10.71 -1.21 -7.25
N ALA A 353 -11.60 -2.17 -6.97
CA ALA A 353 -11.34 -3.61 -7.09
C ALA A 353 -10.10 -4.05 -6.29
N LEU A 354 -9.86 -3.43 -5.13
CA LEU A 354 -8.76 -3.69 -4.21
C LEU A 354 -9.28 -4.08 -2.83
N PRO A 355 -8.54 -4.88 -2.06
CA PRO A 355 -8.90 -5.20 -0.69
C PRO A 355 -8.97 -3.95 0.20
N PRO A 356 -9.97 -3.87 1.10
CA PRO A 356 -9.99 -2.85 2.14
C PRO A 356 -8.88 -3.13 3.17
N ALA A 357 -8.41 -2.09 3.85
CA ALA A 357 -7.44 -2.27 4.94
C ALA A 357 -8.08 -2.78 6.26
N ARG A 358 -9.40 -2.94 6.30
CA ARG A 358 -10.14 -3.37 7.50
C ARG A 358 -10.18 -4.90 7.63
N ARG A 359 -9.77 -5.43 8.79
CA ARG A 359 -9.77 -6.88 9.09
C ARG A 359 -11.17 -7.51 9.06
N ASP A 360 -12.18 -6.79 9.58
CA ASP A 360 -13.57 -7.27 9.64
C ASP A 360 -14.17 -7.46 8.23
N LEU A 361 -13.77 -6.64 7.26
CA LEU A 361 -14.19 -6.77 5.87
C LEU A 361 -13.39 -7.86 5.12
N LEU A 362 -12.11 -8.01 5.42
CA LEU A 362 -11.27 -9.05 4.81
C LEU A 362 -11.73 -10.46 5.18
N SER A 363 -12.37 -10.63 6.34
CA SER A 363 -12.99 -11.90 6.73
C SER A 363 -14.23 -12.26 5.90
N LEU A 364 -14.88 -11.27 5.26
CA LEU A 364 -16.02 -11.41 4.37
C LEU A 364 -15.54 -11.62 2.93
N LYS A 365 -14.93 -12.79 2.67
CA LYS A 365 -14.33 -13.08 1.36
C LYS A 365 -15.33 -12.89 0.21
N PRO A 366 -14.94 -12.19 -0.86
CA PRO A 366 -15.74 -12.09 -2.07
C PRO A 366 -15.97 -13.47 -2.70
N THR A 367 -17.10 -13.66 -3.35
CA THR A 367 -17.42 -14.90 -4.10
C THR A 367 -16.54 -15.07 -5.34
N ASN A 368 -16.01 -13.97 -5.88
CA ASN A 368 -15.10 -13.99 -7.02
C ASN A 368 -13.74 -14.55 -6.58
N ALA A 369 -13.28 -15.63 -7.21
CA ALA A 369 -12.03 -16.31 -6.88
C ALA A 369 -10.79 -15.40 -6.91
N VAL A 370 -10.72 -14.47 -7.87
CA VAL A 370 -9.60 -13.52 -7.99
C VAL A 370 -9.58 -12.55 -6.82
N SER A 371 -10.72 -11.92 -6.54
CA SER A 371 -10.84 -10.99 -5.40
C SER A 371 -10.57 -11.70 -4.07
N SER A 372 -10.99 -12.98 -3.93
CA SER A 372 -10.69 -13.78 -2.74
C SER A 372 -9.18 -13.95 -2.51
N ILE A 373 -8.39 -14.18 -3.59
CA ILE A 373 -6.94 -14.27 -3.50
C ILE A 373 -6.34 -12.93 -3.05
N PHE A 374 -6.84 -11.81 -3.57
CA PHE A 374 -6.37 -10.47 -3.16
C PHE A 374 -6.66 -10.20 -1.69
N TYR A 375 -7.84 -10.57 -1.19
CA TYR A 375 -8.21 -10.40 0.22
C TYR A 375 -7.34 -11.26 1.14
N ASP A 376 -7.07 -12.50 0.77
CA ASP A 376 -6.15 -13.36 1.52
C ASP A 376 -4.70 -12.83 1.49
N ALA A 377 -4.24 -12.31 0.35
CA ALA A 377 -2.94 -11.67 0.21
C ALA A 377 -2.84 -10.40 1.09
N ALA A 378 -3.91 -9.60 1.15
CA ALA A 378 -3.97 -8.41 2.00
C ALA A 378 -3.78 -8.72 3.50
N LEU A 379 -4.30 -9.83 3.98
CA LEU A 379 -4.06 -10.28 5.37
C LEU A 379 -2.60 -10.63 5.65
N GLN A 380 -1.88 -11.07 4.62
CA GLN A 380 -0.47 -11.45 4.69
C GLN A 380 0.47 -10.30 4.30
N SER A 381 -0.11 -9.14 3.97
CA SER A 381 0.63 -7.97 3.52
C SER A 381 1.51 -7.40 4.63
N ARG A 382 2.74 -7.05 4.26
CA ARG A 382 3.74 -6.35 5.07
C ARG A 382 4.39 -5.27 4.23
N GLY A 383 4.65 -4.16 4.86
CA GLY A 383 5.46 -3.08 4.32
C GLY A 383 6.59 -2.72 5.27
N TRP A 384 7.25 -1.63 5.00
CA TRP A 384 8.28 -1.05 5.84
C TRP A 384 8.24 0.48 5.79
N LEU A 385 8.78 1.14 6.80
CA LEU A 385 8.93 2.59 6.84
C LEU A 385 10.09 2.99 5.95
N ASP A 386 9.77 3.46 4.76
CA ASP A 386 10.74 3.91 3.78
C ASP A 386 11.13 5.37 4.08
N PRO A 387 12.41 5.69 4.28
CA PRO A 387 12.81 7.05 4.60
C PRO A 387 12.61 8.03 3.43
N ASP A 388 12.80 7.57 2.19
CA ASP A 388 12.53 8.32 0.96
C ASP A 388 12.34 7.34 -0.20
N ALA A 389 11.09 7.16 -0.64
CA ALA A 389 10.71 6.15 -1.63
C ALA A 389 11.47 6.27 -2.96
N VAL A 390 11.81 7.49 -3.38
CA VAL A 390 12.56 7.75 -4.62
C VAL A 390 14.05 7.44 -4.45
N ALA A 391 14.64 7.90 -3.35
CA ALA A 391 16.05 7.67 -3.06
C ALA A 391 16.34 6.18 -2.84
N THR A 392 15.49 5.48 -2.10
CA THR A 392 15.65 4.04 -1.84
C THR A 392 15.44 3.19 -3.10
N ASP A 393 14.53 3.59 -4.03
CA ASP A 393 14.43 2.94 -5.35
C ASP A 393 15.75 3.06 -6.11
N ALA A 394 16.35 4.26 -6.13
CA ALA A 394 17.63 4.49 -6.78
C ALA A 394 18.77 3.67 -6.13
N ILE A 395 18.80 3.57 -4.79
CA ILE A 395 19.77 2.76 -4.05
C ILE A 395 19.63 1.28 -4.42
N PHE A 396 18.41 0.73 -4.39
CA PHE A 396 18.17 -0.68 -4.73
C PHE A 396 18.51 -0.98 -6.20
N ARG A 397 18.15 -0.09 -7.13
CA ARG A 397 18.52 -0.21 -8.55
C ARG A 397 20.04 -0.24 -8.74
N ALA A 398 20.76 0.70 -8.11
CA ALA A 398 22.21 0.76 -8.18
C ALA A 398 22.87 -0.49 -7.57
N ALA A 399 22.31 -1.03 -6.49
CA ALA A 399 22.78 -2.25 -5.85
C ALA A 399 22.60 -3.47 -6.78
N ILE A 400 21.40 -3.66 -7.33
CA ILE A 400 21.11 -4.73 -8.29
C ILE A 400 22.07 -4.66 -9.49
N GLU A 401 22.24 -3.47 -10.09
CA GLU A 401 23.15 -3.27 -11.23
C GLU A 401 24.62 -3.53 -10.86
N SER A 402 25.06 -3.19 -9.65
CA SER A 402 26.42 -3.41 -9.19
C SER A 402 26.73 -4.90 -9.10
N ILE A 403 25.81 -5.69 -8.53
CA ILE A 403 25.95 -7.14 -8.39
C ILE A 403 25.87 -7.82 -9.76
N THR A 404 24.85 -7.52 -10.56
CA THR A 404 24.62 -8.20 -11.86
C THR A 404 25.67 -7.89 -12.91
N SER A 405 26.32 -6.72 -12.81
CA SER A 405 27.48 -6.37 -13.66
C SER A 405 28.82 -6.90 -13.14
N GLY A 406 28.85 -7.55 -11.98
CA GLY A 406 30.08 -8.04 -11.34
C GLY A 406 31.00 -6.95 -10.80
N ARG A 407 30.53 -5.71 -10.67
CA ARG A 407 31.33 -4.59 -10.14
C ARG A 407 31.62 -4.69 -8.64
N ALA A 408 30.73 -5.30 -7.89
CA ALA A 408 30.89 -5.52 -6.46
C ALA A 408 30.29 -6.87 -6.04
N ARG A 409 30.78 -7.42 -4.94
CA ARG A 409 30.22 -8.61 -4.30
C ARG A 409 28.93 -8.28 -3.58
N THR A 410 28.05 -9.26 -3.41
CA THR A 410 26.74 -9.05 -2.76
C THR A 410 26.89 -8.49 -1.36
N LEU A 411 27.71 -9.09 -0.51
CA LEU A 411 27.91 -8.60 0.86
C LEU A 411 28.42 -7.15 0.92
N GLU A 412 29.37 -6.78 0.07
CA GLU A 412 29.88 -5.41 -0.02
C GLU A 412 28.78 -4.44 -0.43
N THR A 413 27.96 -4.83 -1.40
CA THR A 413 26.84 -4.04 -1.90
C THR A 413 25.76 -3.88 -0.83
N VAL A 414 25.40 -4.95 -0.12
CA VAL A 414 24.42 -4.92 0.99
C VAL A 414 24.87 -4.01 2.13
N ASN A 415 26.14 -4.06 2.50
CA ASN A 415 26.72 -3.14 3.49
C ASN A 415 26.67 -1.67 3.02
N LYS A 416 26.79 -1.44 1.71
CA LYS A 416 26.64 -0.09 1.15
C LYS A 416 25.19 0.37 1.21
N VAL A 417 24.24 -0.47 0.78
CA VAL A 417 22.79 -0.20 0.85
C VAL A 417 22.37 0.17 2.27
N ASP A 418 22.80 -0.60 3.26
CA ASP A 418 22.49 -0.35 4.67
C ASP A 418 22.93 1.05 5.11
N ARG A 419 24.19 1.43 4.82
CA ARG A 419 24.70 2.78 5.14
C ARG A 419 23.96 3.89 4.40
N GLU A 420 23.58 3.67 3.13
CA GLU A 420 22.86 4.67 2.33
C GLU A 420 21.43 4.86 2.84
N ILE A 421 20.74 3.79 3.24
CA ILE A 421 19.39 3.89 3.86
C ILE A 421 19.52 4.56 5.25
N GLU A 422 20.49 4.17 6.07
CA GLU A 422 20.73 4.80 7.37
C GLU A 422 21.00 6.31 7.25
N ALA A 423 21.68 6.74 6.18
CA ALA A 423 21.92 8.16 5.90
C ALA A 423 20.67 8.94 5.46
N LEU A 424 19.65 8.27 4.89
CA LEU A 424 18.38 8.89 4.55
C LEU A 424 17.44 9.05 5.76
N ILE A 425 17.66 8.25 6.81
CA ILE A 425 16.86 8.27 8.04
C ILE A 425 17.24 9.47 8.90
N LYS A 426 18.53 9.84 8.92
CA LYS A 426 19.12 10.96 9.67
C LYS A 426 18.88 12.31 9.03
#